data_aaf1d80487467cc0767d99216150ca7f
#
_entry.id   aaf1d80487467cc0767d99216150ca7f
#
_cell.length_a   1.000
_cell.length_b   1.000
_cell.length_c   1.000
_cell.angle_alpha   90.00
_cell.angle_beta   90.00
_cell.angle_gamma   90.00
#
_symmetry.space_group_name_H-M   'P 1'
#
loop_
_entity.id
_entity.type
_entity.pdbx_description
1 polymer ?
#
loop_
_entity_poly.entity_id
_entity_poly.type
_entity_poly.pdbx_seq_one_letter_code
_entity_poly.pdbx_strand_id
1 'polypeptide(L)'
;KKPVIEINQAKIDEDLKYAGYNLLVTSELDMEPSQVYHTYHNLWKIEESFRITKSYLDARPVYVQKKETIYGHFLICYLSLFLLRILEIKCFKNEINSYDLVNFMRDFRVVDKGDGTYINISQNQRINENIKN
;
A
#
# COMPACT_ATOMS: atom_id res chain seq x y z
N LYS A 1 -26.80 16.68 34.24
CA LYS A 1 -26.78 17.86 33.31
C LYS A 1 -26.22 17.35 31.99
N LYS A 2 -26.92 17.57 30.88
CA LYS A 2 -26.40 17.29 29.54
C LYS A 2 -25.31 18.34 29.24
N PRO A 3 -24.16 17.93 28.67
CA PRO A 3 -23.15 18.89 28.23
C PRO A 3 -23.76 19.79 27.14
N VAL A 4 -23.56 21.07 27.26
CA VAL A 4 -23.92 22.05 26.23
C VAL A 4 -22.68 22.15 25.32
N ILE A 5 -22.84 21.87 24.03
CA ILE A 5 -21.80 22.02 23.03
C ILE A 5 -22.04 23.37 22.34
N GLU A 6 -21.10 24.29 22.53
CA GLU A 6 -21.11 25.59 21.86
C GLU A 6 -19.98 25.67 20.85
N ILE A 7 -20.26 26.26 19.68
CA ILE A 7 -19.26 26.50 18.65
C ILE A 7 -18.43 27.73 19.03
N ASN A 8 -17.15 27.58 19.21
CA ASN A 8 -16.21 28.68 19.42
C ASN A 8 -15.76 29.29 18.12
N GLN A 9 -16.47 30.31 17.63
CA GLN A 9 -16.18 30.95 16.34
C GLN A 9 -14.81 31.59 16.31
N ALA A 10 -14.35 32.20 17.41
CA ALA A 10 -13.02 32.82 17.47
C ALA A 10 -11.88 31.80 17.23
N LYS A 11 -12.02 30.57 17.75
CA LYS A 11 -11.05 29.51 17.51
C LYS A 11 -11.09 28.99 16.08
N ILE A 12 -12.28 28.91 15.50
CA ILE A 12 -12.44 28.54 14.07
C ILE A 12 -11.73 29.57 13.18
N ASP A 13 -11.93 30.84 13.44
CA ASP A 13 -11.33 31.93 12.66
C ASP A 13 -9.80 31.95 12.81
N GLU A 14 -9.27 31.58 13.98
CA GLU A 14 -7.83 31.41 14.21
C GLU A 14 -7.27 30.21 13.44
N ASP A 15 -7.94 29.07 13.52
CA ASP A 15 -7.51 27.85 12.82
C ASP A 15 -7.59 28.00 11.29
N LEU A 16 -8.57 28.75 10.78
CA LEU A 16 -8.73 29.05 9.36
C LEU A 16 -7.56 29.87 8.78
N LYS A 17 -6.84 30.64 9.58
CA LYS A 17 -5.65 31.39 9.10
C LYS A 17 -4.54 30.48 8.61
N TYR A 18 -4.48 29.26 9.16
CA TYR A 18 -3.45 28.28 8.82
C TYR A 18 -3.99 27.13 7.98
N ALA A 19 -5.27 27.15 7.65
CA ALA A 19 -5.90 26.13 6.82
C ALA A 19 -5.25 26.08 5.43
N GLY A 20 -4.85 24.90 5.00
CA GLY A 20 -4.17 24.68 3.72
C GLY A 20 -2.66 24.85 3.75
N TYR A 21 -2.05 25.28 4.87
CA TYR A 21 -0.61 25.30 5.05
C TYR A 21 -0.14 24.02 5.74
N ASN A 22 0.95 23.45 5.21
CA ASN A 22 1.65 22.33 5.82
C ASN A 22 3.09 22.75 6.14
N LEU A 23 3.50 22.57 7.39
CA LEU A 23 4.87 22.82 7.82
C LEU A 23 5.66 21.51 7.81
N LEU A 24 6.72 21.47 7.02
CA LEU A 24 7.69 20.38 7.03
C LEU A 24 8.97 20.86 7.70
N VAL A 25 9.45 20.10 8.69
CA VAL A 25 10.69 20.39 9.40
C VAL A 25 11.67 19.24 9.13
N THR A 26 12.89 19.57 8.72
CA THR A 26 13.94 18.59 8.45
C THR A 26 15.23 19.01 9.14
N SER A 27 16.07 18.03 9.50
CA SER A 27 17.45 18.23 9.93
C SER A 27 18.44 18.27 8.78
N GLU A 28 17.99 17.94 7.56
CA GLU A 28 18.82 17.93 6.35
C GLU A 28 18.93 19.34 5.80
N LEU A 29 20.00 20.04 6.17
CA LEU A 29 20.21 21.46 5.84
C LEU A 29 20.63 21.68 4.37
N ASP A 30 21.23 20.67 3.76
CA ASP A 30 21.73 20.74 2.37
C ASP A 30 20.68 20.31 1.33
N MET A 31 19.48 19.92 1.78
CA MET A 31 18.42 19.44 0.88
C MET A 31 17.56 20.60 0.37
N GLU A 32 17.39 20.66 -0.95
CA GLU A 32 16.50 21.63 -1.57
C GLU A 32 15.04 21.46 -1.09
N PRO A 33 14.28 22.56 -0.88
CA PRO A 33 12.91 22.51 -0.39
C PRO A 33 11.98 21.61 -1.21
N SER A 34 12.16 21.56 -2.53
CA SER A 34 11.42 20.67 -3.43
C SER A 34 11.71 19.20 -3.14
N GLN A 35 12.95 18.86 -2.84
CA GLN A 35 13.34 17.48 -2.49
C GLN A 35 12.76 17.08 -1.13
N VAL A 36 12.77 17.99 -0.13
CA VAL A 36 12.13 17.76 1.18
C VAL A 36 10.64 17.45 0.98
N TYR A 37 9.96 18.26 0.18
CA TYR A 37 8.54 18.07 -0.14
C TYR A 37 8.28 16.72 -0.80
N HIS A 38 9.05 16.39 -1.85
CA HIS A 38 8.88 15.10 -2.55
C HIS A 38 9.23 13.90 -1.67
N THR A 39 10.26 13.99 -0.85
CA THR A 39 10.65 12.93 0.08
C THR A 39 9.54 12.69 1.09
N TYR A 40 9.02 13.75 1.70
CA TYR A 40 7.90 13.67 2.64
C TYR A 40 6.66 13.03 2.00
N HIS A 41 6.28 13.48 0.81
CA HIS A 41 5.12 12.94 0.09
C HIS A 41 5.31 11.49 -0.37
N ASN A 42 6.55 11.01 -0.49
CA ASN A 42 6.82 9.61 -0.78
C ASN A 42 6.75 8.67 0.44
N LEU A 43 6.69 9.20 1.66
CA LEU A 43 6.57 8.39 2.89
C LEU A 43 5.30 7.53 2.91
N TRP A 44 4.21 8.00 2.28
CA TRP A 44 2.98 7.21 2.17
C TRP A 44 3.19 5.84 1.50
N LYS A 45 4.19 5.71 0.62
CA LYS A 45 4.54 4.42 -0.02
C LYS A 45 5.06 3.41 1.00
N ILE A 46 5.76 3.89 2.02
CA ILE A 46 6.24 3.06 3.13
C ILE A 46 5.05 2.64 4.00
N GLU A 47 4.17 3.58 4.34
CA GLU A 47 2.95 3.29 5.11
C GLU A 47 2.05 2.29 4.38
N GLU A 48 1.88 2.45 3.07
CA GLU A 48 1.15 1.51 2.24
C GLU A 48 1.79 0.12 2.25
N SER A 49 3.12 0.02 2.16
CA SER A 49 3.85 -1.24 2.24
C SER A 49 3.63 -1.94 3.58
N PHE A 50 3.62 -1.20 4.69
CA PHE A 50 3.25 -1.74 6.01
C PHE A 50 1.79 -2.19 6.07
N ARG A 51 0.88 -1.45 5.47
CA ARG A 51 -0.54 -1.82 5.39
C ARG A 51 -0.73 -3.12 4.61
N ILE A 52 -0.10 -3.24 3.45
CA ILE A 52 -0.13 -4.46 2.63
C ILE A 52 0.39 -5.64 3.43
N THR A 53 1.54 -5.50 4.07
CA THR A 53 2.17 -6.55 4.87
C THR A 53 1.24 -7.02 6.00
N LYS A 54 0.58 -6.08 6.69
CA LYS A 54 -0.32 -6.41 7.81
C LYS A 54 -1.65 -7.01 7.37
N SER A 55 -2.23 -6.50 6.27
CA SER A 55 -3.62 -6.79 5.90
C SER A 55 -3.76 -7.85 4.81
N TYR A 56 -2.79 -7.95 3.90
CA TYR A 56 -2.89 -8.86 2.75
C TYR A 56 -1.91 -10.03 2.82
N LEU A 57 -0.77 -9.85 3.47
CA LEU A 57 0.23 -10.90 3.66
C LEU A 57 0.14 -11.55 5.05
N ASP A 58 -0.87 -11.20 5.83
CA ASP A 58 -1.16 -11.78 7.15
C ASP A 58 0.07 -11.80 8.09
N ALA A 59 0.92 -10.76 8.01
CA ALA A 59 2.10 -10.66 8.87
C ALA A 59 1.74 -10.51 10.35
N ARG A 60 0.48 -10.22 10.67
CA ARG A 60 -0.09 -10.17 12.02
C ARG A 60 -1.51 -10.74 12.05
N PRO A 61 -1.88 -11.45 13.13
CA PRO A 61 -1.07 -11.81 14.31
C PRO A 61 -0.03 -12.90 14.01
N VAL A 62 1.09 -12.88 14.75
CA VAL A 62 2.15 -13.90 14.66
C VAL A 62 1.82 -15.02 15.64
N TYR A 63 1.52 -16.21 15.12
CA TYR A 63 1.14 -17.39 15.94
C TYR A 63 2.33 -18.29 16.30
N VAL A 64 3.55 -17.92 15.87
CA VAL A 64 4.77 -18.68 16.11
C VAL A 64 5.55 -18.08 17.28
N GLN A 65 6.21 -18.94 18.08
CA GLN A 65 6.87 -18.53 19.33
C GLN A 65 8.39 -18.61 19.26
N LYS A 66 8.94 -19.52 18.46
CA LYS A 66 10.40 -19.68 18.34
C LYS A 66 10.99 -18.54 17.53
N LYS A 67 12.11 -18.00 17.99
CA LYS A 67 12.81 -16.86 17.39
C LYS A 67 13.10 -17.08 15.91
N GLU A 68 13.61 -18.24 15.55
CA GLU A 68 13.95 -18.61 14.17
C GLU A 68 12.71 -18.64 13.28
N THR A 69 11.59 -19.15 13.81
CA THR A 69 10.31 -19.22 13.07
C THR A 69 9.70 -17.83 12.90
N ILE A 70 9.85 -16.94 13.90
CA ILE A 70 9.43 -15.52 13.80
C ILE A 70 10.22 -14.83 12.69
N TYR A 71 11.55 -15.00 12.66
CA TYR A 71 12.39 -14.44 11.59
C TYR A 71 12.01 -14.99 10.22
N GLY A 72 11.80 -16.30 10.11
CA GLY A 72 11.36 -16.94 8.86
C GLY A 72 10.01 -16.40 8.38
N HIS A 73 9.05 -16.23 9.29
CA HIS A 73 7.74 -15.64 8.97
C HIS A 73 7.88 -14.21 8.39
N PHE A 74 8.62 -13.33 9.06
CA PHE A 74 8.81 -11.97 8.57
C PHE A 74 9.64 -11.92 7.29
N LEU A 75 10.61 -12.82 7.11
CA LEU A 75 11.36 -12.92 5.86
C LEU A 75 10.46 -13.28 4.68
N ILE A 76 9.55 -14.25 4.86
CA ILE A 76 8.57 -14.62 3.83
C ILE A 76 7.65 -13.44 3.51
N CYS A 77 7.13 -12.74 4.51
CA CYS A 77 6.30 -11.55 4.32
C CYS A 77 7.06 -10.46 3.54
N TYR A 78 8.34 -10.23 3.88
CA TYR A 78 9.18 -9.27 3.18
C TYR A 78 9.41 -9.64 1.71
N LEU A 79 9.76 -10.90 1.45
CA LEU A 79 9.97 -11.39 0.08
C LEU A 79 8.69 -11.32 -0.75
N SER A 80 7.54 -11.63 -0.14
CA SER A 80 6.23 -11.52 -0.79
C SER A 80 5.91 -10.06 -1.15
N LEU A 81 6.15 -9.13 -0.23
CA LEU A 81 5.99 -7.69 -0.50
C LEU A 81 6.94 -7.23 -1.61
N PHE A 82 8.20 -7.67 -1.59
CA PHE A 82 9.19 -7.32 -2.59
C PHE A 82 8.77 -7.79 -3.99
N LEU A 83 8.32 -9.03 -4.12
CA LEU A 83 7.81 -9.57 -5.38
C LEU A 83 6.57 -8.83 -5.86
N LEU A 84 5.64 -8.52 -4.95
CA LEU A 84 4.44 -7.72 -5.26
C LEU A 84 4.82 -6.36 -5.84
N ARG A 85 5.78 -5.66 -5.23
CA ARG A 85 6.27 -4.37 -5.73
C ARG A 85 6.98 -4.47 -7.09
N ILE A 86 7.72 -5.55 -7.34
CA ILE A 86 8.30 -5.80 -8.67
C ILE A 86 7.20 -5.96 -9.71
N LEU A 87 6.17 -6.78 -9.44
CA LEU A 87 5.05 -6.97 -10.35
C LEU A 87 4.34 -5.63 -10.62
N GLU A 88 4.01 -4.88 -9.57
CA GLU A 88 3.34 -3.59 -9.68
C GLU A 88 4.12 -2.59 -10.56
N ILE A 89 5.44 -2.47 -10.33
CA ILE A 89 6.27 -1.49 -11.02
C ILE A 89 6.68 -1.98 -12.42
N LYS A 90 7.13 -3.24 -12.54
CA LYS A 90 7.74 -3.74 -13.78
C LYS A 90 6.72 -4.30 -14.76
N CYS A 91 5.70 -5.00 -14.28
CA CYS A 91 4.70 -5.63 -15.15
C CYS A 91 3.50 -4.71 -15.39
N PHE A 92 3.03 -4.03 -14.36
CA PHE A 92 1.81 -3.21 -14.45
C PHE A 92 2.07 -1.70 -14.45
N LYS A 93 3.33 -1.23 -14.45
CA LYS A 93 3.73 0.19 -14.54
C LYS A 93 2.98 1.11 -13.57
N ASN A 94 2.59 0.60 -12.40
CA ASN A 94 1.77 1.26 -11.38
C ASN A 94 0.32 1.59 -11.84
N GLU A 95 -0.20 0.94 -12.88
CA GLU A 95 -1.59 1.15 -13.35
C GLU A 95 -2.59 0.38 -12.48
N ILE A 96 -2.13 -0.66 -11.77
CA ILE A 96 -2.94 -1.48 -10.85
C ILE A 96 -2.43 -1.24 -9.43
N ASN A 97 -3.35 -0.97 -8.51
CA ASN A 97 -2.97 -0.84 -7.11
C ASN A 97 -2.71 -2.20 -6.46
N SER A 98 -1.95 -2.20 -5.37
CA SER A 98 -1.53 -3.43 -4.67
C SER A 98 -2.71 -4.28 -4.19
N TYR A 99 -3.85 -3.66 -3.84
CA TYR A 99 -5.06 -4.38 -3.43
C TYR A 99 -5.65 -5.21 -4.57
N ASP A 100 -5.86 -4.57 -5.72
CA ASP A 100 -6.41 -5.23 -6.90
C ASP A 100 -5.44 -6.31 -7.42
N LEU A 101 -4.13 -6.07 -7.32
CA LEU A 101 -3.11 -7.04 -7.72
C LEU A 101 -3.11 -8.28 -6.81
N VAL A 102 -3.22 -8.11 -5.49
CA VAL A 102 -3.33 -9.26 -4.56
C VAL A 102 -4.60 -10.05 -4.80
N ASN A 103 -5.73 -9.37 -5.01
CA ASN A 103 -7.00 -10.04 -5.31
C ASN A 103 -6.91 -10.78 -6.65
N PHE A 104 -6.30 -10.17 -7.67
CA PHE A 104 -6.04 -10.85 -8.93
C PHE A 104 -5.24 -12.14 -8.75
N MET A 105 -4.12 -12.10 -8.03
CA MET A 105 -3.30 -13.30 -7.79
C MET A 105 -4.07 -14.39 -7.03
N ARG A 106 -4.99 -14.01 -6.13
CA ARG A 106 -5.85 -14.97 -5.42
C ARG A 106 -6.91 -15.60 -6.32
N ASP A 107 -7.46 -14.82 -7.24
CA ASP A 107 -8.59 -15.20 -8.08
C ASP A 107 -8.17 -15.72 -9.45
N PHE A 108 -6.90 -15.51 -9.85
CA PHE A 108 -6.40 -15.94 -11.13
C PHE A 108 -6.41 -17.46 -11.25
N ARG A 109 -7.12 -17.95 -12.23
CA ARG A 109 -7.27 -19.38 -12.51
C ARG A 109 -7.01 -19.65 -13.97
N VAL A 110 -6.21 -20.66 -14.22
CA VAL A 110 -5.92 -21.14 -15.57
C VAL A 110 -6.18 -22.64 -15.66
N VAL A 111 -6.61 -23.07 -16.83
CA VAL A 111 -6.74 -24.48 -17.18
C VAL A 111 -5.69 -24.79 -18.26
N ASP A 112 -4.89 -25.81 -18.04
CA ASP A 112 -3.98 -26.37 -19.03
C ASP A 112 -4.79 -27.24 -20.00
N LYS A 113 -4.64 -26.98 -21.30
CA LYS A 113 -5.26 -27.77 -22.36
C LYS A 113 -4.50 -29.05 -22.68
N GLY A 114 -3.30 -29.24 -22.15
CA GLY A 114 -2.44 -30.36 -22.47
C GLY A 114 -1.66 -30.23 -23.78
N ASP A 115 -1.78 -29.11 -24.49
CA ASP A 115 -1.05 -28.76 -25.71
C ASP A 115 0.02 -27.68 -25.47
N GLY A 116 0.29 -27.36 -24.21
CA GLY A 116 1.18 -26.27 -23.79
C GLY A 116 0.51 -24.91 -23.80
N THR A 117 -0.80 -24.83 -24.04
CA THR A 117 -1.58 -23.59 -23.96
C THR A 117 -2.45 -23.57 -22.71
N TYR A 118 -2.71 -22.36 -22.20
CA TYR A 118 -3.49 -22.15 -21.00
C TYR A 118 -4.71 -21.27 -21.30
N ILE A 119 -5.87 -21.64 -20.74
CA ILE A 119 -7.08 -20.82 -20.80
C ILE A 119 -7.23 -20.12 -19.46
N ASN A 120 -7.35 -18.79 -19.49
CA ASN A 120 -7.72 -18.02 -18.32
C ASN A 120 -9.22 -18.17 -18.05
N ILE A 121 -9.58 -18.73 -16.89
CA ILE A 121 -10.96 -18.91 -16.42
C ILE A 121 -11.29 -17.99 -15.25
N SER A 122 -10.45 -16.99 -14.97
CA SER A 122 -10.68 -16.04 -13.90
C SER A 122 -11.92 -15.18 -14.16
N GLN A 123 -12.73 -14.96 -13.12
CA GLN A 123 -13.95 -14.17 -13.22
C GLN A 123 -13.75 -12.65 -13.16
N ASN A 124 -12.53 -12.19 -12.84
CA ASN A 124 -12.22 -10.78 -12.66
C ASN A 124 -12.01 -10.08 -14.01
N GLN A 125 -13.08 -9.48 -14.55
CA GLN A 125 -13.08 -8.81 -15.86
C GLN A 125 -12.10 -7.64 -15.94
N ARG A 126 -12.00 -6.81 -14.90
CA ARG A 126 -11.20 -5.58 -14.90
C ARG A 126 -9.72 -5.83 -15.15
N ILE A 127 -9.19 -6.93 -14.63
CA ILE A 127 -7.76 -7.27 -14.78
C ILE A 127 -7.54 -8.01 -16.10
N ASN A 128 -8.50 -8.80 -16.56
CA ASN A 128 -8.41 -9.44 -17.87
C ASN A 128 -8.38 -8.44 -19.04
N GLU A 129 -8.95 -7.25 -18.87
CA GLU A 129 -8.88 -6.15 -19.85
C GLU A 129 -7.50 -5.50 -19.87
N ASN A 130 -6.85 -5.34 -18.71
CA ASN A 130 -5.52 -4.72 -18.59
C ASN A 130 -4.37 -5.64 -19.07
N ILE A 131 -4.59 -6.96 -19.10
CA ILE A 131 -3.58 -7.93 -19.61
C ILE A 131 -3.61 -8.05 -21.13
N LYS A 132 -4.70 -7.62 -21.78
CA LYS A 132 -4.86 -7.70 -23.24
C LYS A 132 -4.18 -6.55 -23.99
N ASN A 133 -3.73 -5.51 -23.32
CA ASN A 133 -2.96 -4.38 -23.84
C ASN A 133 -1.49 -4.49 -23.47
#